data_469519727b148ea4974934da08f387bc
#
_entry.id   469519727b148ea4974934da08f387bc
#
_cell.length_a   1.000
_cell.length_b   1.000
_cell.length_c   1.000
_cell.angle_alpha   90.00
_cell.angle_beta   90.00
_cell.angle_gamma   90.00
#
_symmetry.space_group_name_H-M   'P 1'
#
loop_
_entity.id
_entity.type
_entity.pdbx_description
1 polymer ?
#
loop_
_entity_poly.entity_id
_entity_poly.type
_entity_poly.pdbx_seq_one_letter_code
_entity_poly.pdbx_strand_id
1 'polypeptide(L)'
;MAKKPFSMHVDVDAFVPATDAEKEYLVQMRPSSTFFKDGIKRLLKNKIATISLIVVILITLASIIIPMFWPYSYDSMLGVRPGKPVDSSYNNLAPFQYGKTELKAIEAGEKVFPHIFGTDASGRDYFIRVVYGTRISLAVGFFASIIVLIIGMLVGSIAGYCGGKVDMIIMRIVDVIYSLPDMLMVILLASVLGRVLDPLIDGTALGKLGSNMISLFIVFAVLYWVSMARLIRGQILSLREQEYVLAARATGAKGGWVIRKHLLPNCISVVIISTCLQIPNAIFTESYLSFLGL
;
A
#
# COMPACT_ATOMS: atom_id res chain seq x y z
N MET A 1 32.63 44.08 41.79
CA MET A 1 32.98 44.34 40.37
C MET A 1 31.85 43.79 39.48
N ALA A 2 31.22 44.64 38.68
CA ALA A 2 30.09 44.22 37.82
C ALA A 2 30.60 43.33 36.69
N LYS A 3 30.07 42.08 36.57
CA LYS A 3 30.41 41.15 35.52
C LYS A 3 29.99 41.76 34.17
N LYS A 4 30.93 41.97 33.26
CA LYS A 4 30.63 42.41 31.88
C LYS A 4 29.95 41.27 31.16
N PRO A 5 28.71 41.44 30.59
CA PRO A 5 27.90 40.35 30.07
C PRO A 5 28.45 39.65 28.81
N PHE A 6 29.59 40.12 28.26
CA PHE A 6 30.21 39.53 27.05
C PHE A 6 31.70 39.26 27.22
N SER A 7 32.17 39.06 28.46
CA SER A 7 33.58 38.70 28.69
C SER A 7 33.78 37.19 28.55
N MET A 8 34.62 36.76 27.61
CA MET A 8 35.07 35.37 27.49
C MET A 8 36.06 34.93 28.55
N HIS A 9 36.34 35.77 29.57
CA HIS A 9 37.12 35.37 30.73
C HIS A 9 36.26 34.47 31.63
N VAL A 10 36.54 33.17 31.56
CA VAL A 10 36.00 32.17 32.48
C VAL A 10 37.00 32.13 33.65
N ASP A 11 36.52 32.37 34.87
CA ASP A 11 37.34 32.26 36.08
C ASP A 11 37.89 30.84 36.18
N VAL A 12 39.18 30.72 36.54
CA VAL A 12 39.84 29.40 36.70
C VAL A 12 39.14 28.58 37.78
N ASP A 13 38.53 29.22 38.77
CA ASP A 13 37.76 28.59 39.85
C ASP A 13 36.40 28.05 39.37
N ALA A 14 35.96 28.37 38.13
CA ALA A 14 34.77 27.81 37.51
C ALA A 14 35.02 26.39 36.91
N PHE A 15 36.28 25.96 36.81
CA PHE A 15 36.65 24.61 36.37
C PHE A 15 36.79 23.67 37.58
N VAL A 16 35.72 23.51 38.34
CA VAL A 16 35.63 22.51 39.40
C VAL A 16 35.22 21.18 38.76
N PRO A 17 35.82 20.02 39.14
CA PRO A 17 35.34 18.72 38.65
C PRO A 17 33.85 18.56 38.97
N ALA A 18 33.07 18.22 37.94
CA ALA A 18 31.62 18.00 38.07
C ALA A 18 31.33 16.93 39.14
N THR A 19 30.38 17.21 40.00
CA THR A 19 29.90 16.26 41.01
C THR A 19 29.37 14.99 40.40
N ASP A 20 29.35 13.88 41.14
CA ASP A 20 28.85 12.61 40.60
C ASP A 20 27.41 12.68 40.16
N ALA A 21 26.56 13.52 40.77
CA ALA A 21 25.18 13.80 40.33
C ALA A 21 25.12 14.55 38.98
N GLU A 22 26.06 15.48 38.73
CA GLU A 22 26.16 16.17 37.44
C GLU A 22 26.72 15.25 36.35
N LYS A 23 27.63 14.32 36.72
CA LYS A 23 28.09 13.26 35.80
C LYS A 23 27.02 12.27 35.46
N GLU A 24 26.15 11.87 36.39
CA GLU A 24 24.97 11.02 36.12
C GLU A 24 24.00 11.67 35.11
N TYR A 25 23.78 12.98 35.18
CA TYR A 25 22.96 13.69 34.22
C TYR A 25 23.55 13.68 32.80
N LEU A 26 24.89 13.77 32.67
CA LEU A 26 25.58 13.68 31.39
C LEU A 26 25.66 12.26 30.83
N VAL A 27 25.59 11.23 31.69
CA VAL A 27 25.70 9.81 31.32
C VAL A 27 24.33 9.16 31.00
N GLN A 28 23.22 9.84 31.24
CA GLN A 28 21.89 9.33 30.76
C GLN A 28 21.78 9.41 29.24
N MET A 29 22.68 8.73 28.56
CA MET A 29 22.46 8.39 27.17
C MET A 29 21.20 7.51 27.07
N ARG A 30 20.20 7.94 26.30
CA ARG A 30 19.06 7.10 25.99
C ARG A 30 19.58 5.77 25.44
N PRO A 31 19.10 4.63 25.95
CA PRO A 31 19.53 3.35 25.44
C PRO A 31 19.32 3.32 23.92
N SER A 32 20.32 2.87 23.17
CA SER A 32 20.28 2.78 21.72
C SER A 32 19.10 1.89 21.33
N SER A 33 18.12 2.46 20.65
CA SER A 33 16.97 1.71 20.14
C SER A 33 17.09 1.53 18.64
N THR A 34 16.76 0.34 18.15
CA THR A 34 16.69 0.08 16.73
C THR A 34 15.54 0.92 16.11
N PHE A 35 15.72 1.43 14.89
CA PHE A 35 14.74 2.23 14.17
C PHE A 35 13.31 1.64 14.24
N PHE A 36 13.16 0.34 14.01
CA PHE A 36 11.87 -0.35 14.09
C PHE A 36 11.26 -0.37 15.49
N LYS A 37 12.08 -0.60 16.52
CA LYS A 37 11.62 -0.62 17.92
C LYS A 37 11.11 0.76 18.35
N ASP A 38 11.81 1.83 17.96
CA ASP A 38 11.39 3.20 18.28
C ASP A 38 10.13 3.58 17.48
N GLY A 39 10.04 3.17 16.21
CA GLY A 39 8.86 3.36 15.37
C GLY A 39 7.61 2.69 15.97
N ILE A 40 7.70 1.41 16.35
CA ILE A 40 6.60 0.68 17.00
C ILE A 40 6.21 1.34 18.33
N LYS A 41 7.18 1.73 19.15
CA LYS A 41 6.91 2.39 20.42
C LYS A 41 6.18 3.74 20.25
N ARG A 42 6.53 4.52 19.23
CA ARG A 42 5.85 5.79 18.88
C ARG A 42 4.43 5.52 18.35
N LEU A 43 4.27 4.51 17.52
CA LEU A 43 2.97 4.10 16.99
C LEU A 43 2.01 3.70 18.11
N LEU A 44 2.47 2.84 19.05
CA LEU A 44 1.66 2.41 20.19
C LEU A 44 1.30 3.55 21.17
N LYS A 45 2.08 4.62 21.21
CA LYS A 45 1.72 5.84 21.95
C LYS A 45 0.57 6.61 21.31
N ASN A 46 0.39 6.51 20.01
CA ASN A 46 -0.73 7.15 19.30
C ASN A 46 -1.93 6.17 19.24
N LYS A 47 -2.91 6.40 20.11
CA LYS A 47 -4.10 5.53 20.23
C LYS A 47 -4.87 5.40 18.91
N ILE A 48 -5.03 6.50 18.16
CA ILE A 48 -5.75 6.48 16.87
C ILE A 48 -5.01 5.62 15.87
N ALA A 49 -3.71 5.80 15.71
CA ALA A 49 -2.88 5.01 14.78
C ALA A 49 -2.88 3.52 15.17
N THR A 50 -2.82 3.22 16.47
CA THR A 50 -2.86 1.83 16.97
C THR A 50 -4.22 1.18 16.66
N ILE A 51 -5.34 1.86 16.94
CA ILE A 51 -6.68 1.35 16.64
C ILE A 51 -6.84 1.14 15.13
N SER A 52 -6.44 2.11 14.30
CA SER A 52 -6.51 1.98 12.84
C SER A 52 -5.70 0.79 12.32
N LEU A 53 -4.50 0.57 12.85
CA LEU A 53 -3.68 -0.59 12.50
C LEU A 53 -4.37 -1.90 12.87
N ILE A 54 -4.94 -1.99 14.08
CA ILE A 54 -5.68 -3.18 14.53
C ILE A 54 -6.86 -3.44 13.61
N VAL A 55 -7.64 -2.43 13.24
CA VAL A 55 -8.79 -2.56 12.33
C VAL A 55 -8.34 -3.09 10.96
N VAL A 56 -7.28 -2.54 10.37
CA VAL A 56 -6.74 -3.01 9.08
C VAL A 56 -6.29 -4.47 9.17
N ILE A 57 -5.59 -4.84 10.26
CA ILE A 57 -5.17 -6.22 10.49
C ILE A 57 -6.37 -7.15 10.62
N LEU A 58 -7.39 -6.76 11.38
CA LEU A 58 -8.61 -7.55 11.57
C LEU A 58 -9.37 -7.74 10.24
N ILE A 59 -9.53 -6.70 9.43
CA ILE A 59 -10.15 -6.80 8.10
C ILE A 59 -9.34 -7.73 7.20
N THR A 60 -8.03 -7.61 7.19
CA THR A 60 -7.14 -8.47 6.38
C THR A 60 -7.23 -9.93 6.83
N LEU A 61 -7.17 -10.21 8.12
CA LEU A 61 -7.33 -11.56 8.66
C LEU A 61 -8.73 -12.12 8.38
N ALA A 62 -9.77 -11.31 8.57
CA ALA A 62 -11.15 -11.71 8.30
C ALA A 62 -11.33 -12.07 6.81
N SER A 63 -10.77 -11.29 5.88
CA SER A 63 -10.86 -11.57 4.45
C SER A 63 -10.18 -12.88 4.02
N ILE A 64 -9.21 -13.38 4.81
CA ILE A 64 -8.53 -14.64 4.55
C ILE A 64 -9.22 -15.81 5.27
N ILE A 65 -9.59 -15.61 6.53
CA ILE A 65 -10.07 -16.68 7.42
C ILE A 65 -11.55 -17.00 7.15
N ILE A 66 -12.41 -15.99 7.02
CA ILE A 66 -13.86 -16.19 6.86
C ILE A 66 -14.19 -17.10 5.67
N PRO A 67 -13.63 -16.91 4.45
CA PRO A 67 -13.94 -17.76 3.30
C PRO A 67 -13.57 -19.24 3.50
N MET A 68 -12.68 -19.56 4.44
CA MET A 68 -12.29 -20.95 4.72
C MET A 68 -13.34 -21.71 5.54
N PHE A 69 -14.14 -21.00 6.34
CA PHE A 69 -15.12 -21.57 7.24
C PHE A 69 -16.56 -21.27 6.87
N TRP A 70 -16.77 -20.39 5.88
CA TRP A 70 -18.11 -19.98 5.45
C TRP A 70 -18.78 -21.09 4.62
N PRO A 71 -20.05 -21.43 4.89
CA PRO A 71 -20.73 -22.54 4.21
C PRO A 71 -21.07 -22.28 2.76
N TYR A 72 -21.12 -21.01 2.35
CA TYR A 72 -21.43 -20.63 0.98
C TYR A 72 -20.17 -20.26 0.20
N SER A 73 -20.05 -20.67 -1.07
CA SER A 73 -18.99 -20.23 -1.96
C SER A 73 -19.34 -18.88 -2.60
N TYR A 74 -18.33 -18.08 -2.93
CA TYR A 74 -18.50 -16.73 -3.51
C TYR A 74 -19.14 -16.74 -4.91
N ASP A 75 -19.01 -17.83 -5.65
CA ASP A 75 -19.49 -18.02 -7.03
C ASP A 75 -20.74 -18.88 -7.13
N SER A 76 -21.10 -19.63 -6.09
CA SER A 76 -22.21 -20.55 -6.11
C SER A 76 -23.57 -19.82 -6.14
N MET A 77 -24.37 -20.12 -7.14
CA MET A 77 -25.77 -19.69 -7.22
C MET A 77 -26.65 -20.68 -6.44
N LEU A 78 -27.20 -20.26 -5.32
CA LEU A 78 -27.94 -21.12 -4.38
C LEU A 78 -29.19 -21.72 -4.97
N GLY A 79 -29.84 -21.01 -5.90
CA GLY A 79 -31.04 -21.47 -6.63
C GLY A 79 -30.77 -22.44 -7.78
N VAL A 80 -29.48 -22.67 -8.14
CA VAL A 80 -29.11 -23.53 -9.28
C VAL A 80 -28.68 -24.89 -8.79
N ARG A 81 -29.45 -25.94 -9.09
CA ARG A 81 -29.14 -27.34 -8.74
C ARG A 81 -29.14 -28.20 -10.01
N PRO A 82 -28.16 -29.12 -10.19
CA PRO A 82 -28.13 -30.00 -11.35
C PRO A 82 -29.44 -30.79 -11.51
N GLY A 83 -30.03 -30.73 -12.70
CA GLY A 83 -31.24 -31.47 -13.00
C GLY A 83 -32.55 -30.93 -12.41
N LYS A 84 -32.55 -29.74 -11.81
CA LYS A 84 -33.75 -29.07 -11.29
C LYS A 84 -33.92 -27.69 -11.94
N PRO A 85 -35.17 -27.20 -12.07
CA PRO A 85 -35.41 -25.82 -12.51
C PRO A 85 -34.77 -24.82 -11.53
N VAL A 86 -34.34 -23.68 -12.07
CA VAL A 86 -33.72 -22.60 -11.29
C VAL A 86 -34.74 -22.06 -10.29
N ASP A 87 -34.39 -22.07 -9.01
CA ASP A 87 -35.19 -21.50 -7.95
C ASP A 87 -34.87 -20.02 -7.75
N SER A 88 -35.71 -19.15 -8.33
CA SER A 88 -35.56 -17.69 -8.22
C SER A 88 -35.89 -17.14 -6.82
N SER A 89 -36.36 -17.97 -5.89
CA SER A 89 -36.66 -17.53 -4.51
C SER A 89 -35.42 -17.13 -3.70
N TYR A 90 -34.24 -17.48 -4.22
CA TYR A 90 -32.96 -17.05 -3.65
C TYR A 90 -32.47 -15.68 -4.13
N ASN A 91 -33.11 -15.10 -5.15
CA ASN A 91 -32.67 -13.85 -5.76
C ASN A 91 -33.11 -12.65 -4.92
N ASN A 92 -32.15 -11.71 -4.69
CA ASN A 92 -32.40 -10.46 -3.97
C ASN A 92 -33.05 -10.64 -2.58
N LEU A 93 -32.64 -11.67 -1.83
CA LEU A 93 -33.04 -11.82 -0.44
C LEU A 93 -32.51 -10.67 0.41
N ALA A 94 -33.35 -10.16 1.29
CA ALA A 94 -32.94 -9.17 2.26
C ALA A 94 -31.97 -9.78 3.31
N PRO A 95 -31.22 -8.97 4.05
CA PRO A 95 -30.39 -9.46 5.16
C PRO A 95 -31.18 -10.34 6.12
N PHE A 96 -30.60 -11.49 6.47
CA PHE A 96 -31.20 -12.53 7.33
C PHE A 96 -32.49 -13.17 6.80
N GLN A 97 -32.86 -12.94 5.55
CA GLN A 97 -34.02 -13.57 4.91
C GLN A 97 -33.61 -14.91 4.28
N TYR A 98 -34.55 -15.89 4.29
CA TYR A 98 -34.38 -17.22 3.69
C TYR A 98 -35.24 -17.37 2.44
N GLY A 99 -34.76 -18.14 1.48
CA GLY A 99 -35.51 -18.54 0.31
C GLY A 99 -36.62 -19.56 0.67
N LYS A 100 -37.63 -19.72 -0.23
CA LYS A 100 -38.75 -20.63 0.02
C LYS A 100 -38.29 -22.07 0.26
N THR A 101 -37.25 -22.52 -0.43
CA THR A 101 -36.70 -23.87 -0.26
C THR A 101 -35.98 -24.02 1.07
N GLU A 102 -35.32 -23.00 1.55
CA GLU A 102 -34.64 -22.98 2.85
C GLU A 102 -35.64 -22.99 4.00
N LEU A 103 -36.72 -22.22 3.87
CA LEU A 103 -37.80 -22.23 4.87
C LEU A 103 -38.38 -23.64 5.05
N LYS A 104 -38.62 -24.39 3.94
CA LYS A 104 -39.05 -25.78 4.00
C LYS A 104 -38.02 -26.69 4.65
N ALA A 105 -36.74 -26.47 4.41
CA ALA A 105 -35.66 -27.24 5.05
C ALA A 105 -35.61 -26.95 6.55
N ILE A 106 -35.80 -25.69 6.96
CA ILE A 106 -35.86 -25.28 8.37
C ILE A 106 -37.09 -25.92 9.05
N GLU A 107 -38.25 -25.93 8.38
CA GLU A 107 -39.46 -26.61 8.87
C GLU A 107 -39.26 -28.12 9.00
N ALA A 108 -38.43 -28.72 8.14
CA ALA A 108 -38.01 -30.12 8.24
C ALA A 108 -36.94 -30.40 9.31
N GLY A 109 -36.50 -29.37 10.04
CA GLY A 109 -35.51 -29.51 11.11
C GLY A 109 -34.05 -29.42 10.66
N GLU A 110 -33.76 -29.04 9.41
CA GLU A 110 -32.41 -28.82 8.90
C GLU A 110 -31.85 -27.47 9.38
N LYS A 111 -30.56 -27.45 9.71
CA LYS A 111 -29.87 -26.21 10.05
C LYS A 111 -29.41 -25.50 8.81
N VAL A 112 -30.07 -24.39 8.45
CA VAL A 112 -29.66 -23.49 7.36
C VAL A 112 -28.94 -22.29 7.94
N PHE A 113 -27.77 -21.97 7.37
CA PHE A 113 -26.99 -20.82 7.83
C PHE A 113 -27.60 -19.52 7.26
N PRO A 114 -27.73 -18.44 8.08
CA PRO A 114 -28.38 -17.21 7.64
C PRO A 114 -27.54 -16.41 6.62
N HIS A 115 -28.21 -15.79 5.65
CA HIS A 115 -27.59 -14.84 4.72
C HIS A 115 -27.44 -13.48 5.37
N ILE A 116 -26.27 -13.19 5.98
CA ILE A 116 -26.06 -11.97 6.80
C ILE A 116 -26.38 -10.69 6.02
N PHE A 117 -25.94 -10.58 4.75
CA PHE A 117 -26.23 -9.43 3.87
C PHE A 117 -27.26 -9.79 2.78
N GLY A 118 -27.94 -10.92 2.93
CA GLY A 118 -28.85 -11.41 1.91
C GLY A 118 -28.12 -11.98 0.69
N THR A 119 -28.80 -11.96 -0.46
CA THR A 119 -28.28 -12.50 -1.72
C THR A 119 -28.36 -11.46 -2.85
N ASP A 120 -27.54 -11.66 -3.90
CA ASP A 120 -27.57 -10.82 -5.10
C ASP A 120 -28.70 -11.24 -6.08
N ALA A 121 -28.78 -10.53 -7.21
CA ALA A 121 -29.75 -10.81 -8.28
C ALA A 121 -29.63 -12.22 -8.89
N SER A 122 -28.48 -12.88 -8.73
CA SER A 122 -28.21 -14.24 -9.19
C SER A 122 -28.36 -15.30 -8.08
N GLY A 123 -28.82 -14.90 -6.89
CA GLY A 123 -28.97 -15.80 -5.75
C GLY A 123 -27.66 -16.25 -5.13
N ARG A 124 -26.59 -15.45 -5.20
CA ARG A 124 -25.31 -15.71 -4.55
C ARG A 124 -25.25 -14.99 -3.20
N ASP A 125 -24.68 -15.61 -2.18
CA ASP A 125 -24.53 -14.99 -0.85
C ASP A 125 -23.69 -13.72 -0.93
N TYR A 126 -24.27 -12.59 -0.51
CA TYR A 126 -23.65 -11.27 -0.67
C TYR A 126 -22.52 -11.03 0.33
N PHE A 127 -22.64 -11.58 1.54
CA PHE A 127 -21.61 -11.40 2.57
C PHE A 127 -20.27 -12.02 2.16
N ILE A 128 -20.28 -13.29 1.72
CA ILE A 128 -19.04 -13.95 1.32
C ILE A 128 -18.41 -13.30 0.09
N ARG A 129 -19.24 -12.76 -0.82
CA ARG A 129 -18.74 -12.00 -1.99
C ARG A 129 -18.03 -10.73 -1.58
N VAL A 130 -18.56 -9.97 -0.61
CA VAL A 130 -17.90 -8.77 -0.08
C VAL A 130 -16.58 -9.13 0.59
N VAL A 131 -16.57 -10.18 1.42
CA VAL A 131 -15.35 -10.62 2.11
C VAL A 131 -14.29 -11.09 1.10
N TYR A 132 -14.68 -11.85 0.09
CA TYR A 132 -13.77 -12.33 -0.95
C TYR A 132 -13.25 -11.18 -1.82
N GLY A 133 -14.13 -10.23 -2.21
CA GLY A 133 -13.76 -9.01 -2.91
C GLY A 133 -12.75 -8.18 -2.13
N THR A 134 -12.95 -8.03 -0.82
CA THR A 134 -12.00 -7.32 0.07
C THR A 134 -10.59 -7.92 -0.01
N ARG A 135 -10.48 -9.25 -0.04
CA ARG A 135 -9.19 -9.94 -0.20
C ARG A 135 -8.51 -9.59 -1.52
N ILE A 136 -9.27 -9.56 -2.62
CA ILE A 136 -8.74 -9.22 -3.96
C ILE A 136 -8.30 -7.76 -3.98
N SER A 137 -9.14 -6.83 -3.54
CA SER A 137 -8.82 -5.40 -3.53
C SER A 137 -7.61 -5.07 -2.66
N LEU A 138 -7.47 -5.70 -1.48
CA LEU A 138 -6.28 -5.55 -0.64
C LEU A 138 -5.02 -6.09 -1.33
N ALA A 139 -5.11 -7.24 -2.01
CA ALA A 139 -3.99 -7.79 -2.77
C ALA A 139 -3.60 -6.86 -3.93
N VAL A 140 -4.58 -6.37 -4.70
CA VAL A 140 -4.34 -5.40 -5.79
C VAL A 140 -3.67 -4.15 -5.24
N GLY A 141 -4.21 -3.54 -4.20
CA GLY A 141 -3.65 -2.34 -3.58
C GLY A 141 -2.20 -2.53 -3.13
N PHE A 142 -1.91 -3.67 -2.48
CA PHE A 142 -0.58 -4.00 -1.99
C PHE A 142 0.42 -4.22 -3.14
N PHE A 143 0.10 -5.08 -4.11
CA PHE A 143 1.02 -5.36 -5.22
C PHE A 143 1.21 -4.16 -6.15
N ALA A 144 0.14 -3.40 -6.45
CA ALA A 144 0.23 -2.17 -7.23
C ALA A 144 1.15 -1.15 -6.56
N SER A 145 1.01 -0.94 -5.24
CA SER A 145 1.86 0.00 -4.51
C SER A 145 3.33 -0.41 -4.50
N ILE A 146 3.64 -1.71 -4.45
CA ILE A 146 5.01 -2.21 -4.57
C ILE A 146 5.58 -1.94 -5.98
N ILE A 147 4.80 -2.19 -7.03
CA ILE A 147 5.23 -1.92 -8.42
C ILE A 147 5.54 -0.44 -8.60
N VAL A 148 4.64 0.43 -8.18
CA VAL A 148 4.80 1.89 -8.22
C VAL A 148 6.03 2.34 -7.42
N LEU A 149 6.23 1.76 -6.23
CA LEU A 149 7.38 2.03 -5.38
C LEU A 149 8.69 1.67 -6.08
N ILE A 150 8.80 0.45 -6.62
CA ILE A 150 10.04 -0.03 -7.25
C ILE A 150 10.40 0.86 -8.45
N ILE A 151 9.45 1.09 -9.36
CA ILE A 151 9.70 1.89 -10.56
C ILE A 151 10.00 3.35 -10.18
N GLY A 152 9.17 3.95 -9.33
CA GLY A 152 9.34 5.34 -8.89
C GLY A 152 10.64 5.55 -8.12
N MET A 153 11.05 4.57 -7.28
CA MET A 153 12.31 4.63 -6.54
C MET A 153 13.52 4.55 -7.47
N LEU A 154 13.50 3.65 -8.45
CA LEU A 154 14.59 3.50 -9.42
C LEU A 154 14.73 4.77 -10.26
N VAL A 155 13.65 5.20 -10.90
CA VAL A 155 13.66 6.37 -11.82
C VAL A 155 13.94 7.66 -11.06
N GLY A 156 13.27 7.90 -9.92
CA GLY A 156 13.47 9.09 -9.10
C GLY A 156 14.87 9.17 -8.51
N SER A 157 15.47 8.04 -8.11
CA SER A 157 16.84 8.00 -7.60
C SER A 157 17.87 8.32 -8.67
N ILE A 158 17.70 7.79 -9.87
CA ILE A 158 18.61 8.07 -10.99
C ILE A 158 18.51 9.55 -11.38
N ALA A 159 17.31 10.08 -11.55
CA ALA A 159 17.10 11.49 -11.88
C ALA A 159 17.69 12.42 -10.83
N GLY A 160 17.37 12.20 -9.54
CA GLY A 160 17.85 13.04 -8.44
C GLY A 160 19.36 12.97 -8.22
N TYR A 161 19.96 11.78 -8.35
CA TYR A 161 21.39 11.61 -8.13
C TYR A 161 22.25 12.12 -9.29
N CYS A 162 21.92 11.75 -10.53
CA CYS A 162 22.70 12.16 -11.71
C CYS A 162 22.55 13.65 -11.98
N GLY A 163 21.35 14.19 -11.86
CA GLY A 163 21.09 15.60 -12.15
C GLY A 163 21.30 15.98 -13.63
N GLY A 164 21.41 17.28 -13.90
CA GLY A 164 21.74 17.83 -15.22
C GLY A 164 20.86 17.31 -16.37
N LYS A 165 21.47 16.87 -17.46
CA LYS A 165 20.77 16.39 -18.66
C LYS A 165 19.95 15.12 -18.41
N VAL A 166 20.42 14.21 -17.55
CA VAL A 166 19.72 12.95 -17.21
C VAL A 166 18.42 13.26 -16.49
N ASP A 167 18.50 14.10 -15.47
CA ASP A 167 17.32 14.57 -14.75
C ASP A 167 16.32 15.27 -15.67
N MET A 168 16.81 16.17 -16.51
CA MET A 168 15.97 16.92 -17.45
C MET A 168 15.22 15.99 -18.42
N ILE A 169 15.88 14.98 -18.99
CA ILE A 169 15.24 14.05 -19.93
C ILE A 169 14.20 13.18 -19.19
N ILE A 170 14.56 12.61 -18.03
CA ILE A 170 13.64 11.77 -17.25
C ILE A 170 12.42 12.59 -16.83
N MET A 171 12.61 13.80 -16.31
CA MET A 171 11.49 14.64 -15.89
C MET A 171 10.63 15.10 -17.06
N ARG A 172 11.18 15.26 -18.26
CA ARG A 172 10.38 15.56 -19.45
C ARG A 172 9.44 14.41 -19.82
N ILE A 173 9.91 13.14 -19.70
CA ILE A 173 9.06 11.95 -19.90
C ILE A 173 7.98 11.91 -18.81
N VAL A 174 8.36 12.14 -17.57
CA VAL A 174 7.44 12.22 -16.42
C VAL A 174 6.36 13.30 -16.65
N ASP A 175 6.74 14.46 -17.17
CA ASP A 175 5.81 15.57 -17.44
C ASP A 175 4.84 15.23 -18.57
N VAL A 176 5.29 14.54 -19.62
CA VAL A 176 4.42 14.06 -20.70
C VAL A 176 3.37 13.09 -20.18
N ILE A 177 3.78 12.09 -19.39
CA ILE A 177 2.84 11.12 -18.81
C ILE A 177 1.84 11.83 -17.89
N TYR A 178 2.32 12.74 -17.06
CA TYR A 178 1.49 13.48 -16.09
C TYR A 178 0.52 14.47 -16.72
N SER A 179 0.78 14.93 -17.94
CA SER A 179 -0.11 15.86 -18.67
C SER A 179 -1.38 15.18 -19.19
N LEU A 180 -1.40 13.87 -19.25
CA LEU A 180 -2.55 13.11 -19.70
C LEU A 180 -3.58 12.96 -18.56
N PRO A 181 -4.88 13.06 -18.85
CA PRO A 181 -5.92 12.79 -17.86
C PRO A 181 -5.83 11.33 -17.41
N ASP A 182 -5.37 11.11 -16.17
CA ASP A 182 -5.02 9.78 -15.66
C ASP A 182 -6.16 8.76 -15.78
N MET A 183 -7.39 9.13 -15.36
CA MET A 183 -8.55 8.24 -15.44
C MET A 183 -8.91 7.83 -16.89
N LEU A 184 -8.80 8.74 -17.86
CA LEU A 184 -9.02 8.40 -19.27
C LEU A 184 -7.97 7.40 -19.75
N MET A 185 -6.70 7.63 -19.40
CA MET A 185 -5.61 6.72 -19.77
C MET A 185 -5.74 5.35 -19.10
N VAL A 186 -6.18 5.31 -17.84
CA VAL A 186 -6.42 4.07 -17.10
C VAL A 186 -7.51 3.24 -17.79
N ILE A 187 -8.67 3.83 -18.08
CA ILE A 187 -9.80 3.16 -18.76
C ILE A 187 -9.37 2.65 -20.14
N LEU A 188 -8.70 3.51 -20.92
CA LEU A 188 -8.29 3.17 -22.29
C LEU A 188 -7.26 2.03 -22.28
N LEU A 189 -6.23 2.13 -21.46
CA LEU A 189 -5.20 1.11 -21.36
C LEU A 189 -5.76 -0.21 -20.80
N ALA A 190 -6.58 -0.17 -19.75
CA ALA A 190 -7.18 -1.37 -19.17
C ALA A 190 -8.07 -2.09 -20.22
N SER A 191 -8.90 -1.34 -20.94
CA SER A 191 -9.78 -1.89 -22.00
C SER A 191 -9.01 -2.53 -23.15
N VAL A 192 -7.94 -1.87 -23.63
CA VAL A 192 -7.11 -2.39 -24.72
C VAL A 192 -6.27 -3.59 -24.26
N LEU A 193 -5.60 -3.46 -23.10
CA LEU A 193 -4.74 -4.52 -22.57
C LEU A 193 -5.53 -5.77 -22.21
N GLY A 194 -6.74 -5.64 -21.64
CA GLY A 194 -7.59 -6.77 -21.33
C GLY A 194 -7.86 -7.64 -22.56
N ARG A 195 -8.22 -7.01 -23.68
CA ARG A 195 -8.47 -7.72 -24.95
C ARG A 195 -7.22 -8.32 -25.60
N VAL A 196 -6.08 -7.63 -25.51
CA VAL A 196 -4.83 -8.09 -26.11
C VAL A 196 -4.20 -9.21 -25.29
N LEU A 197 -4.30 -9.13 -23.97
CA LEU A 197 -3.70 -10.10 -23.06
C LEU A 197 -4.49 -11.42 -22.99
N ASP A 198 -5.80 -11.38 -23.15
CA ASP A 198 -6.67 -12.56 -23.02
C ASP A 198 -6.15 -13.77 -23.83
N PRO A 199 -5.93 -13.67 -25.16
CA PRO A 199 -5.41 -14.78 -25.95
C PRO A 199 -3.94 -15.13 -25.66
N LEU A 200 -3.16 -14.20 -25.08
CA LEU A 200 -1.73 -14.41 -24.81
C LEU A 200 -1.48 -15.15 -23.50
N ILE A 201 -2.35 -14.99 -22.52
CA ILE A 201 -2.20 -15.59 -21.20
C ILE A 201 -3.06 -16.82 -20.98
N ASP A 202 -4.00 -17.09 -21.89
CA ASP A 202 -4.84 -18.29 -21.84
C ASP A 202 -3.97 -19.55 -21.77
N GLY A 203 -4.33 -20.49 -20.89
CA GLY A 203 -3.55 -21.69 -20.64
C GLY A 203 -2.25 -21.51 -19.85
N THR A 204 -1.84 -20.30 -19.53
CA THR A 204 -0.62 -20.04 -18.71
C THR A 204 -0.95 -19.93 -17.21
N ALA A 205 0.09 -19.98 -16.36
CA ALA A 205 -0.06 -19.73 -14.93
C ALA A 205 -0.61 -18.32 -14.63
N LEU A 206 -0.32 -17.34 -15.49
CA LEU A 206 -0.80 -15.97 -15.39
C LEU A 206 -2.30 -15.87 -15.75
N GLY A 207 -2.81 -16.73 -16.64
CA GLY A 207 -4.23 -16.77 -16.99
C GLY A 207 -5.14 -17.06 -15.79
N LYS A 208 -4.63 -17.74 -14.76
CA LYS A 208 -5.36 -17.94 -13.49
C LYS A 208 -5.68 -16.66 -12.74
N LEU A 209 -4.90 -15.59 -12.96
CA LEU A 209 -5.15 -14.27 -12.36
C LEU A 209 -6.22 -13.48 -13.14
N GLY A 210 -6.46 -13.84 -14.39
CA GLY A 210 -7.34 -13.09 -15.29
C GLY A 210 -6.64 -11.94 -16.01
N SER A 211 -7.02 -11.70 -17.27
CA SER A 211 -6.46 -10.65 -18.12
C SER A 211 -6.68 -9.24 -17.54
N ASN A 212 -7.84 -9.00 -16.96
CA ASN A 212 -8.21 -7.71 -16.37
C ASN A 212 -7.29 -7.36 -15.19
N MET A 213 -6.97 -8.31 -14.33
CA MET A 213 -6.08 -8.07 -13.18
C MET A 213 -4.64 -7.78 -13.62
N ILE A 214 -4.15 -8.51 -14.63
CA ILE A 214 -2.81 -8.27 -15.18
C ILE A 214 -2.76 -6.92 -15.89
N SER A 215 -3.79 -6.58 -16.67
CA SER A 215 -3.92 -5.28 -17.33
C SER A 215 -3.84 -4.14 -16.32
N LEU A 216 -4.51 -4.28 -15.19
CA LEU A 216 -4.50 -3.30 -14.11
C LEU A 216 -3.08 -3.10 -13.53
N PHE A 217 -2.33 -4.17 -13.29
CA PHE A 217 -0.94 -4.04 -12.81
C PHE A 217 -0.02 -3.37 -13.85
N ILE A 218 -0.23 -3.64 -15.14
CA ILE A 218 0.50 -2.97 -16.21
C ILE A 218 0.16 -1.48 -16.24
N VAL A 219 -1.11 -1.12 -16.09
CA VAL A 219 -1.56 0.27 -16.01
C VAL A 219 -0.87 1.00 -14.83
N PHE A 220 -0.83 0.39 -13.66
CA PHE A 220 -0.11 0.95 -12.51
C PHE A 220 1.39 1.10 -12.79
N ALA A 221 1.99 0.10 -13.44
CA ALA A 221 3.41 0.13 -13.81
C ALA A 221 3.74 1.20 -14.87
N VAL A 222 2.79 1.59 -15.70
CA VAL A 222 3.01 2.59 -16.76
C VAL A 222 2.70 4.01 -16.30
N LEU A 223 1.66 4.22 -15.49
CA LEU A 223 1.15 5.56 -15.19
C LEU A 223 1.46 6.05 -13.76
N TYR A 224 1.33 5.20 -12.74
CA TYR A 224 1.26 5.68 -11.35
C TYR A 224 2.62 5.91 -10.68
N TRP A 225 3.72 5.39 -11.24
CA TRP A 225 5.08 5.60 -10.70
C TRP A 225 5.57 7.05 -10.78
N VAL A 226 4.97 7.86 -11.62
CA VAL A 226 5.37 9.25 -11.92
C VAL A 226 5.42 10.11 -10.66
N SER A 227 4.36 10.09 -9.85
CA SER A 227 4.28 10.86 -8.61
C SER A 227 5.32 10.41 -7.59
N MET A 228 5.55 9.09 -7.48
CA MET A 228 6.57 8.51 -6.60
C MET A 228 7.98 8.91 -7.06
N ALA A 229 8.25 8.89 -8.37
CA ALA A 229 9.54 9.29 -8.92
C ALA A 229 9.85 10.78 -8.64
N ARG A 230 8.88 11.67 -8.80
CA ARG A 230 9.04 13.11 -8.46
C ARG A 230 9.34 13.30 -6.99
N LEU A 231 8.63 12.59 -6.11
CA LEU A 231 8.83 12.66 -4.67
C LEU A 231 10.25 12.22 -4.29
N ILE A 232 10.67 11.05 -4.76
CA ILE A 232 11.99 10.48 -4.44
C ILE A 232 13.10 11.35 -5.05
N ARG A 233 12.93 11.83 -6.27
CA ARG A 233 13.86 12.80 -6.88
C ARG A 233 14.06 14.02 -5.98
N GLY A 234 12.97 14.62 -5.48
CA GLY A 234 13.05 15.79 -4.59
C GLY A 234 13.83 15.50 -3.31
N GLN A 235 13.59 14.35 -2.69
CA GLN A 235 14.32 13.89 -1.50
C GLN A 235 15.82 13.68 -1.80
N ILE A 236 16.13 13.01 -2.90
CA ILE A 236 17.52 12.72 -3.30
C ILE A 236 18.28 14.02 -3.62
N LEU A 237 17.65 14.98 -4.28
CA LEU A 237 18.26 16.28 -4.56
C LEU A 237 18.67 17.03 -3.29
N SER A 238 17.81 17.00 -2.26
CA SER A 238 18.09 17.61 -0.97
C SER A 238 19.20 16.88 -0.20
N LEU A 239 19.20 15.54 -0.25
CA LEU A 239 20.13 14.72 0.52
C LEU A 239 21.52 14.62 -0.11
N ARG A 240 21.65 14.68 -1.44
CA ARG A 240 22.94 14.49 -2.13
C ARG A 240 23.97 15.59 -1.82
N GLU A 241 23.53 16.74 -1.33
CA GLU A 241 24.37 17.89 -0.98
C GLU A 241 24.78 17.87 0.49
N GLN A 242 24.34 16.88 1.27
CA GLN A 242 24.71 16.73 2.68
C GLN A 242 26.17 16.30 2.83
N GLU A 243 26.82 16.76 3.90
CA GLU A 243 28.25 16.54 4.16
C GLU A 243 28.66 15.08 4.14
N TYR A 244 27.86 14.18 4.72
CA TYR A 244 28.14 12.74 4.72
C TYR A 244 28.13 12.11 3.33
N VAL A 245 27.34 12.64 2.39
CA VAL A 245 27.31 12.17 0.99
C VAL A 245 28.55 12.69 0.26
N LEU A 246 28.92 13.96 0.49
CA LEU A 246 30.12 14.55 -0.09
C LEU A 246 31.37 13.84 0.41
N ALA A 247 31.45 13.51 1.70
CA ALA A 247 32.55 12.73 2.28
C ALA A 247 32.64 11.32 1.64
N ALA A 248 31.51 10.63 1.47
CA ALA A 248 31.49 9.32 0.81
C ALA A 248 31.99 9.40 -0.64
N ARG A 249 31.63 10.48 -1.36
CA ARG A 249 32.13 10.72 -2.72
C ARG A 249 33.63 11.04 -2.76
N ALA A 250 34.11 11.84 -1.81
CA ALA A 250 35.51 12.19 -1.68
C ALA A 250 36.41 10.97 -1.43
N THR A 251 35.88 9.95 -0.71
CA THR A 251 36.55 8.66 -0.49
C THR A 251 36.43 7.68 -1.67
N GLY A 252 35.84 8.10 -2.82
CA GLY A 252 35.77 7.31 -4.04
C GLY A 252 34.57 6.37 -4.12
N ALA A 253 33.52 6.55 -3.30
CA ALA A 253 32.33 5.70 -3.35
C ALA A 253 31.58 5.81 -4.69
N LYS A 254 31.22 4.65 -5.28
CA LYS A 254 30.47 4.59 -6.53
C LYS A 254 29.04 5.10 -6.35
N GLY A 255 28.49 5.81 -7.36
CA GLY A 255 27.17 6.44 -7.29
C GLY A 255 26.02 5.49 -6.87
N GLY A 256 25.94 4.31 -7.45
CA GLY A 256 24.92 3.32 -7.09
C GLY A 256 25.04 2.84 -5.62
N TRP A 257 26.25 2.78 -5.09
CA TRP A 257 26.49 2.47 -3.69
C TRP A 257 26.01 3.60 -2.77
N VAL A 258 26.32 4.86 -3.14
CA VAL A 258 25.88 6.07 -2.41
C VAL A 258 24.33 6.13 -2.38
N ILE A 259 23.67 5.91 -3.50
CA ILE A 259 22.19 5.86 -3.57
C ILE A 259 21.66 4.82 -2.58
N ARG A 260 22.12 3.56 -2.70
CA ARG A 260 21.57 2.45 -1.91
C ARG A 260 21.93 2.51 -0.43
N LYS A 261 23.13 2.95 -0.08
CA LYS A 261 23.64 2.90 1.30
C LYS A 261 23.39 4.18 2.09
N HIS A 262 23.33 5.34 1.42
CA HIS A 262 23.24 6.63 2.09
C HIS A 262 21.94 7.38 1.78
N LEU A 263 21.52 7.47 0.52
CA LEU A 263 20.40 8.30 0.13
C LEU A 263 19.06 7.62 0.42
N LEU A 264 18.82 6.43 -0.11
CA LEU A 264 17.55 5.71 0.04
C LEU A 264 17.18 5.41 1.50
N PRO A 265 18.12 4.97 2.38
CA PRO A 265 17.76 4.76 3.78
C PRO A 265 17.31 6.05 4.51
N ASN A 266 17.84 7.20 4.10
CA ASN A 266 17.44 8.49 4.66
C ASN A 266 16.11 9.03 4.10
N CYS A 267 15.64 8.51 2.95
CA CYS A 267 14.31 8.82 2.40
C CYS A 267 13.21 7.88 2.92
N ILE A 268 13.56 6.80 3.63
CA ILE A 268 12.66 5.68 3.93
C ILE A 268 11.34 6.10 4.56
N SER A 269 11.34 7.09 5.44
CA SER A 269 10.13 7.57 6.12
C SER A 269 9.11 8.15 5.14
N VAL A 270 9.57 8.99 4.22
CA VAL A 270 8.70 9.63 3.21
C VAL A 270 8.21 8.59 2.20
N VAL A 271 9.09 7.66 1.81
CA VAL A 271 8.79 6.57 0.90
C VAL A 271 7.71 5.65 1.48
N ILE A 272 7.82 5.23 2.75
CA ILE A 272 6.82 4.38 3.41
C ILE A 272 5.46 5.09 3.46
N ILE A 273 5.43 6.36 3.88
CA ILE A 273 4.16 7.11 3.97
C ILE A 273 3.48 7.18 2.60
N SER A 274 4.24 7.54 1.55
CA SER A 274 3.69 7.67 0.19
C SER A 274 3.22 6.32 -0.37
N THR A 275 3.94 5.23 -0.08
CA THR A 275 3.55 3.87 -0.48
C THR A 275 2.27 3.43 0.22
N CYS A 276 2.13 3.72 1.53
CA CYS A 276 0.92 3.43 2.27
C CYS A 276 -0.30 4.20 1.74
N LEU A 277 -0.12 5.46 1.34
CA LEU A 277 -1.19 6.26 0.73
C LEU A 277 -1.54 5.80 -0.69
N GLN A 278 -0.62 5.12 -1.37
CA GLN A 278 -0.88 4.56 -2.71
C GLN A 278 -1.83 3.35 -2.67
N ILE A 279 -1.86 2.58 -1.57
CA ILE A 279 -2.74 1.42 -1.43
C ILE A 279 -4.23 1.79 -1.58
N PRO A 280 -4.79 2.76 -0.83
CA PRO A 280 -6.17 3.19 -1.03
C PRO A 280 -6.44 3.72 -2.45
N ASN A 281 -5.51 4.47 -3.04
CA ASN A 281 -5.65 4.98 -4.40
C ASN A 281 -5.77 3.84 -5.41
N ALA A 282 -4.95 2.80 -5.28
CA ALA A 282 -5.00 1.63 -6.15
C ALA A 282 -6.32 0.85 -5.99
N ILE A 283 -6.82 0.68 -4.75
CA ILE A 283 -8.12 0.05 -4.47
C ILE A 283 -9.26 0.86 -5.09
N PHE A 284 -9.21 2.19 -4.98
CA PHE A 284 -10.21 3.06 -5.60
C PHE A 284 -10.23 2.92 -7.11
N THR A 285 -9.06 2.91 -7.75
CA THR A 285 -8.94 2.74 -9.21
C THR A 285 -9.46 1.37 -9.65
N GLU A 286 -9.11 0.30 -8.94
CA GLU A 286 -9.60 -1.06 -9.20
C GLU A 286 -11.13 -1.12 -9.10
N SER A 287 -11.68 -0.62 -7.99
CA SER A 287 -13.13 -0.62 -7.76
C SER A 287 -13.88 0.19 -8.80
N TYR A 288 -13.31 1.32 -9.25
CA TYR A 288 -13.90 2.15 -10.30
C TYR A 288 -13.92 1.45 -11.66
N LEU A 289 -12.81 0.78 -12.04
CA LEU A 289 -12.76 -0.01 -13.27
C LEU A 289 -13.72 -1.19 -13.23
N SER A 290 -13.76 -1.89 -12.11
CA SER A 290 -14.69 -3.00 -11.89
C SER A 290 -16.16 -2.56 -11.98
N PHE A 291 -16.48 -1.34 -11.48
CA PHE A 291 -17.80 -0.73 -11.63
C PHE A 291 -18.14 -0.44 -13.10
N LEU A 292 -17.16 -0.06 -13.92
CA LEU A 292 -17.34 0.14 -15.36
C LEU A 292 -17.40 -1.16 -16.17
N GLY A 293 -17.17 -2.33 -15.53
CA GLY A 293 -17.16 -3.64 -16.19
C GLY A 293 -15.87 -3.96 -16.94
N LEU A 294 -14.75 -3.34 -16.52
CA LEU A 294 -13.40 -3.53 -17.09
C LEU A 294 -12.53 -4.40 -16.20
#